data_816e1c2534e39200aa7d75d42b29ef22
#
_entry.id   816e1c2534e39200aa7d75d42b29ef22
#
_cell.length_a   1.000
_cell.length_b   1.000
_cell.length_c   1.000
_cell.angle_alpha   90.00
_cell.angle_beta   90.00
_cell.angle_gamma   90.00
#
_symmetry.space_group_name_H-M   'P 1'
#
loop_
_entity.id
_entity.type
_entity.pdbx_description
1 polymer ?
#
loop_
_entity_poly.entity_id
_entity_poly.type
_entity_poly.pdbx_seq_one_letter_code
_entity_poly.pdbx_strand_id
1 'polypeptide(L)'
;MTQRSGTAVAQLRVMKKGTCFLFTIFVTLAAACATNPVTGKKQMSLLSEAEELAIGQQQDVEIRREMGVYDDPALQRYVNDIGHQLARTSHRPNLPWSFTIVDNAAINAFAVPGGYVYLTRGLLAYLDDEAELAGVIGHEIGHVTARHAAQAYTRQAQAGLGLAILSIFVPGTAPFTDLGAAGLSVLFLRHGREAELEADRLGVEYGSGAGYDPAGVPRFLATLARVNALSERGLPNWLSTHPDPGSRVVKAEPVAGKFVSDGAKTVNRDRYLERIDGLAFGDRVEDGIVRGNEFLHPLLRLGVTFPDGWEIVNTPEAVMAQEPGTNHFMVLQEVEQPRGRSLGDTAVAAMRQAGYTAVDGRIDRVNGNEAHIGLYRGNAKDVGRVLMRAAHVTVGRQLYVVAGFAPEAEFERVDKDILPAVQTFRQLSAGEASNIRPNRIAFYVVKQGDSWQSIAARQGEGLVNAATLAIMNDREVHVQPTAGDRIKIVREG
;
A
#
# COMPACT_ATOMS: atom_id res chain seq x y z
N MET A 1 -44.10 49.32 62.28
CA MET A 1 -43.30 50.53 61.97
C MET A 1 -41.83 50.20 62.01
N THR A 2 -41.18 50.43 60.88
CA THR A 2 -39.73 50.66 60.62
C THR A 2 -38.73 49.50 60.95
N GLN A 3 -38.37 48.72 60.07
CA GLN A 3 -37.25 48.66 59.07
C GLN A 3 -35.92 49.31 59.48
N ARG A 4 -34.86 48.55 59.41
CA ARG A 4 -33.52 48.85 58.81
C ARG A 4 -32.69 47.53 58.82
N SER A 5 -32.42 46.90 57.73
CA SER A 5 -31.30 47.11 56.80
C SER A 5 -29.92 46.82 57.42
N GLY A 6 -29.24 45.86 56.91
CA GLY A 6 -27.86 45.49 57.20
C GLY A 6 -27.20 44.72 56.05
N THR A 7 -26.65 45.54 55.17
CA THR A 7 -25.64 45.07 54.19
C THR A 7 -24.31 44.85 54.89
N ALA A 8 -23.71 43.69 54.76
CA ALA A 8 -22.26 43.50 54.74
C ALA A 8 -21.95 42.02 54.66
N VAL A 9 -21.13 41.70 53.75
CA VAL A 9 -20.12 40.62 53.67
C VAL A 9 -20.15 40.01 52.30
N ALA A 10 -19.44 40.62 51.41
CA ALA A 10 -18.95 39.99 50.18
C ALA A 10 -17.51 40.45 49.97
N GLN A 11 -16.58 39.90 50.69
CA GLN A 11 -15.15 39.88 50.33
C GLN A 11 -14.49 38.75 51.10
N LEU A 12 -14.18 37.70 50.40
CA LEU A 12 -13.03 36.77 50.56
C LEU A 12 -13.32 35.46 49.86
N ARG A 13 -12.78 35.27 48.68
CA ARG A 13 -12.32 33.95 48.17
C ARG A 13 -12.00 34.02 46.66
N VAL A 14 -11.02 34.84 46.33
CA VAL A 14 -10.37 34.77 45.02
C VAL A 14 -8.87 34.64 45.29
N MET A 15 -8.45 33.50 45.80
CA MET A 15 -7.03 33.08 45.81
C MET A 15 -6.92 31.64 46.23
N LYS A 16 -7.27 30.72 45.36
CA LYS A 16 -6.83 29.29 45.43
C LYS A 16 -7.02 28.48 44.15
N LYS A 17 -7.41 29.09 43.01
CA LYS A 17 -7.58 28.37 41.76
C LYS A 17 -6.35 28.39 40.84
N GLY A 18 -5.37 29.26 41.05
CA GLY A 18 -4.18 29.34 40.21
C GLY A 18 -3.11 28.25 40.47
N THR A 19 -2.97 27.82 41.72
CA THR A 19 -1.91 26.90 42.13
C THR A 19 -2.23 25.42 41.78
N CYS A 20 -3.52 25.04 41.77
CA CYS A 20 -3.94 23.71 41.32
C CYS A 20 -3.78 23.52 39.83
N PHE A 21 -4.00 24.56 39.01
CA PHE A 21 -3.89 24.46 37.54
C PHE A 21 -2.43 24.28 37.07
N LEU A 22 -1.49 25.00 37.73
CA LEU A 22 -0.06 24.84 37.45
C LEU A 22 0.50 23.49 37.92
N PHE A 23 -0.02 22.92 39.00
CA PHE A 23 0.39 21.60 39.47
C PHE A 23 -0.13 20.46 38.58
N THR A 24 -1.35 20.62 38.04
CA THR A 24 -1.94 19.65 37.09
C THR A 24 -1.18 19.64 35.76
N ILE A 25 -0.77 20.80 35.24
CA ILE A 25 0.05 20.91 34.04
C ILE A 25 1.45 20.32 34.27
N PHE A 26 2.04 20.47 35.46
CA PHE A 26 3.35 19.92 35.77
C PHE A 26 3.33 18.38 35.93
N VAL A 27 2.24 17.81 36.45
CA VAL A 27 2.07 16.35 36.57
C VAL A 27 1.82 15.73 35.22
N THR A 28 1.12 16.39 34.29
CA THR A 28 0.92 15.91 32.92
C THR A 28 2.21 15.97 32.06
N LEU A 29 3.06 16.97 32.29
CA LEU A 29 4.37 17.02 31.61
C LEU A 29 5.36 15.96 32.12
N ALA A 30 5.27 15.54 33.39
CA ALA A 30 6.14 14.48 33.93
C ALA A 30 5.76 13.09 33.43
N ALA A 31 4.48 12.88 33.02
CA ALA A 31 4.01 11.62 32.43
C ALA A 31 4.40 11.44 30.95
N ALA A 32 4.91 12.49 30.29
CA ALA A 32 5.23 12.49 28.87
C ALA A 32 6.68 12.05 28.53
N CYS A 33 7.46 11.55 29.51
CA CYS A 33 8.83 11.06 29.27
C CYS A 33 8.87 9.53 29.27
N ALA A 34 9.19 8.97 28.10
CA ALA A 34 9.48 7.54 27.96
C ALA A 34 10.99 7.32 27.73
N THR A 35 11.51 6.18 28.15
CA THR A 35 12.87 5.79 27.80
C THR A 35 12.85 5.10 26.45
N ASN A 36 13.70 5.53 25.49
CA ASN A 36 13.88 4.84 24.23
C ASN A 36 14.61 3.51 24.50
N PRO A 37 14.03 2.36 24.14
CA PRO A 37 14.61 1.06 24.45
C PRO A 37 15.96 0.80 23.78
N VAL A 38 16.23 1.42 22.63
CA VAL A 38 17.47 1.25 21.84
C VAL A 38 18.59 2.12 22.40
N THR A 39 18.31 3.39 22.70
CA THR A 39 19.34 4.35 23.10
C THR A 39 19.47 4.53 24.60
N GLY A 40 18.53 4.03 25.40
CA GLY A 40 18.45 4.27 26.85
C GLY A 40 18.13 5.72 27.24
N LYS A 41 17.97 6.63 26.27
CA LYS A 41 17.74 8.06 26.52
C LYS A 41 16.26 8.33 26.80
N LYS A 42 16.01 9.28 27.71
CA LYS A 42 14.67 9.81 27.91
C LYS A 42 14.26 10.65 26.72
N GLN A 43 13.05 10.42 26.22
CA GLN A 43 12.45 11.17 25.13
C GLN A 43 11.00 11.54 25.49
N MET A 44 10.53 12.66 24.95
CA MET A 44 9.12 12.99 25.07
C MET A 44 8.31 12.02 24.19
N SER A 45 7.31 11.39 24.79
CA SER A 45 6.36 10.51 24.09
C SER A 45 4.97 10.77 24.63
N LEU A 46 4.04 11.11 23.76
CA LEU A 46 2.63 11.26 24.12
C LEU A 46 1.88 9.92 24.14
N LEU A 47 2.56 8.83 23.74
CA LEU A 47 2.02 7.48 23.80
C LEU A 47 2.79 6.66 24.84
N SER A 48 2.06 6.04 25.75
CA SER A 48 2.56 4.99 26.64
C SER A 48 2.70 3.67 25.89
N GLU A 49 3.39 2.70 26.46
CA GLU A 49 3.52 1.35 25.87
C GLU A 49 2.16 0.62 25.80
N ALA A 50 1.29 0.81 26.79
CA ALA A 50 -0.06 0.24 26.78
C ALA A 50 -0.92 0.80 25.66
N GLU A 51 -0.81 2.10 25.37
CA GLU A 51 -1.50 2.72 24.24
C GLU A 51 -0.93 2.24 22.91
N GLU A 52 0.39 2.05 22.77
CA GLU A 52 0.99 1.45 21.57
C GLU A 52 0.40 0.06 21.29
N LEU A 53 0.28 -0.79 22.32
CA LEU A 53 -0.30 -2.12 22.19
C LEU A 53 -1.77 -2.06 21.77
N ALA A 54 -2.57 -1.19 22.39
CA ALA A 54 -3.99 -1.05 22.06
C ALA A 54 -4.21 -0.54 20.63
N ILE A 55 -3.42 0.44 20.19
CA ILE A 55 -3.43 0.97 18.83
C ILE A 55 -3.07 -0.14 17.83
N GLY A 56 -1.99 -0.89 18.10
CA GLY A 56 -1.58 -1.97 17.23
C GLY A 56 -2.63 -3.06 17.07
N GLN A 57 -3.28 -3.46 18.17
CA GLN A 57 -4.38 -4.45 18.12
C GLN A 57 -5.57 -3.97 17.27
N GLN A 58 -5.94 -2.71 17.40
CA GLN A 58 -7.03 -2.14 16.60
C GLN A 58 -6.66 -2.08 15.13
N GLN A 59 -5.44 -1.63 14.82
CA GLN A 59 -4.95 -1.52 13.44
C GLN A 59 -4.77 -2.89 12.78
N ASP A 60 -4.36 -3.93 13.53
CA ASP A 60 -4.24 -5.30 13.00
C ASP A 60 -5.57 -5.81 12.42
N VAL A 61 -6.68 -5.55 13.11
CA VAL A 61 -8.01 -5.94 12.62
C VAL A 61 -8.34 -5.25 11.30
N GLU A 62 -8.09 -3.94 11.20
CA GLU A 62 -8.38 -3.16 9.99
C GLU A 62 -7.47 -3.57 8.82
N ILE A 63 -6.17 -3.72 9.06
CA ILE A 63 -5.20 -4.11 8.03
C ILE A 63 -5.56 -5.48 7.44
N ARG A 64 -5.88 -6.46 8.30
CA ARG A 64 -6.28 -7.80 7.85
C ARG A 64 -7.59 -7.78 7.06
N ARG A 65 -8.51 -6.89 7.42
CA ARG A 65 -9.78 -6.74 6.71
C ARG A 65 -9.58 -6.12 5.33
N GLU A 66 -8.78 -5.06 5.23
CA GLU A 66 -8.64 -4.27 4.00
C GLU A 66 -7.63 -4.87 3.02
N MET A 67 -6.49 -5.32 3.52
CA MET A 67 -5.44 -5.87 2.66
C MET A 67 -5.57 -7.38 2.44
N GLY A 68 -6.37 -8.07 3.27
CA GLY A 68 -6.44 -9.52 3.28
C GLY A 68 -5.16 -10.17 3.84
N VAL A 69 -5.28 -11.39 4.33
CA VAL A 69 -4.13 -12.22 4.69
C VAL A 69 -3.87 -13.17 3.54
N TYR A 70 -2.62 -13.24 3.05
CA TYR A 70 -2.27 -14.13 1.96
C TYR A 70 -2.48 -15.60 2.36
N ASP A 71 -3.28 -16.33 1.60
CA ASP A 71 -3.71 -17.69 1.92
C ASP A 71 -2.65 -18.75 1.54
N ASP A 72 -1.54 -18.71 2.28
CA ASP A 72 -0.52 -19.76 2.27
C ASP A 72 -0.02 -19.99 3.71
N PRO A 73 -0.59 -20.95 4.45
CA PRO A 73 -0.21 -21.21 5.83
C PRO A 73 1.25 -21.65 6.01
N ALA A 74 1.87 -22.25 5.00
CA ALA A 74 3.28 -22.67 5.08
C ALA A 74 4.22 -21.47 4.96
N LEU A 75 3.94 -20.57 4.02
CA LEU A 75 4.69 -19.33 3.83
C LEU A 75 4.47 -18.36 5.01
N GLN A 76 3.24 -18.25 5.55
CA GLN A 76 2.95 -17.48 6.76
C GLN A 76 3.79 -17.95 7.94
N ARG A 77 3.83 -19.27 8.21
CA ARG A 77 4.67 -19.82 9.29
C ARG A 77 6.15 -19.54 9.07
N TYR A 78 6.64 -19.74 7.86
CA TYR A 78 8.04 -19.49 7.50
C TYR A 78 8.47 -18.04 7.79
N VAL A 79 7.69 -17.04 7.38
CA VAL A 79 7.98 -15.63 7.67
C VAL A 79 7.84 -15.33 9.15
N ASN A 80 6.83 -15.88 9.81
CA ASN A 80 6.62 -15.70 11.24
C ASN A 80 7.77 -16.29 12.08
N ASP A 81 8.31 -17.45 11.70
CA ASP A 81 9.44 -18.09 12.39
C ASP A 81 10.71 -17.23 12.29
N ILE A 82 11.02 -16.70 11.10
CA ILE A 82 12.14 -15.77 10.89
C ILE A 82 11.93 -14.50 11.73
N GLY A 83 10.74 -13.92 11.70
CA GLY A 83 10.41 -12.74 12.48
C GLY A 83 10.60 -12.93 13.99
N HIS A 84 10.13 -14.03 14.53
CA HIS A 84 10.33 -14.35 15.94
C HIS A 84 11.81 -14.63 16.29
N GLN A 85 12.58 -15.21 15.37
CA GLN A 85 14.03 -15.38 15.56
C GLN A 85 14.72 -14.02 15.68
N LEU A 86 14.40 -13.05 14.83
CA LEU A 86 14.92 -11.69 14.88
C LEU A 86 14.43 -10.92 16.12
N ALA A 87 13.14 -11.04 16.44
CA ALA A 87 12.57 -10.36 17.60
C ALA A 87 13.27 -10.73 18.92
N ARG A 88 13.69 -11.99 19.06
CA ARG A 88 14.46 -12.44 20.23
C ARG A 88 15.81 -11.74 20.40
N THR A 89 16.42 -11.28 19.31
CA THR A 89 17.68 -10.53 19.32
C THR A 89 17.49 -9.02 19.47
N SER A 90 16.24 -8.55 19.43
CA SER A 90 15.90 -7.14 19.44
C SER A 90 15.89 -6.53 20.84
N HIS A 91 15.85 -5.20 20.91
CA HIS A 91 15.77 -4.45 22.17
C HIS A 91 14.40 -4.56 22.89
N ARG A 92 13.38 -5.18 22.26
CA ARG A 92 12.06 -5.41 22.88
C ARG A 92 11.57 -6.85 22.63
N PRO A 93 12.30 -7.89 23.07
CA PRO A 93 11.99 -9.29 22.75
C PRO A 93 10.65 -9.78 23.32
N ASN A 94 10.13 -9.12 24.34
CA ASN A 94 8.91 -9.54 25.07
C ASN A 94 7.62 -8.91 24.52
N LEU A 95 7.66 -8.13 23.43
CA LEU A 95 6.44 -7.68 22.77
C LEU A 95 5.66 -8.88 22.17
N PRO A 96 4.35 -8.77 22.04
CA PRO A 96 3.53 -9.79 21.38
C PRO A 96 3.69 -9.71 19.84
N TRP A 97 4.90 -10.04 19.37
CA TRP A 97 5.27 -9.94 17.96
C TRP A 97 4.38 -10.81 17.08
N SER A 98 3.93 -10.24 15.97
CA SER A 98 3.16 -10.91 14.92
C SER A 98 3.70 -10.49 13.55
N PHE A 99 3.99 -11.47 12.70
CA PHE A 99 4.52 -11.25 11.36
C PHE A 99 3.54 -11.84 10.35
N THR A 100 2.94 -10.99 9.52
CA THR A 100 1.83 -11.37 8.64
C THR A 100 2.16 -11.01 7.19
N ILE A 101 1.97 -11.94 6.27
CA ILE A 101 1.98 -11.66 4.84
C ILE A 101 0.56 -11.24 4.45
N VAL A 102 0.42 -10.03 3.92
CA VAL A 102 -0.84 -9.51 3.39
C VAL A 102 -0.94 -9.73 1.89
N ASP A 103 -2.15 -9.97 1.40
CA ASP A 103 -2.42 -10.20 -0.01
C ASP A 103 -2.49 -8.89 -0.79
N ASN A 104 -1.34 -8.28 -0.99
CA ASN A 104 -1.20 -7.02 -1.73
C ASN A 104 -0.02 -7.11 -2.70
N ALA A 105 -0.23 -6.65 -3.94
CA ALA A 105 0.76 -6.68 -5.01
C ALA A 105 1.84 -5.61 -4.90
N ALA A 106 1.62 -4.57 -4.11
CA ALA A 106 2.59 -3.50 -3.92
C ALA A 106 3.89 -4.02 -3.29
N ILE A 107 5.01 -3.43 -3.63
CA ILE A 107 6.30 -3.72 -2.98
C ILE A 107 6.36 -2.93 -1.68
N ASN A 108 5.99 -3.57 -0.55
CA ASN A 108 5.94 -2.90 0.75
C ASN A 108 6.15 -3.86 1.93
N ALA A 109 6.70 -3.33 3.02
CA ALA A 109 6.59 -3.85 4.37
C ALA A 109 6.34 -2.67 5.30
N PHE A 110 5.71 -2.91 6.43
CA PHE A 110 5.47 -1.86 7.43
C PHE A 110 5.17 -2.48 8.79
N ALA A 111 5.41 -1.70 9.83
CA ALA A 111 5.07 -2.07 11.18
C ALA A 111 4.13 -1.06 11.81
N VAL A 112 3.21 -1.56 12.64
CA VAL A 112 2.41 -0.71 13.52
C VAL A 112 2.87 -0.88 14.97
N PRO A 113 2.56 0.08 15.85
CA PRO A 113 2.92 -0.02 17.26
C PRO A 113 2.49 -1.35 17.89
N GLY A 114 3.20 -1.81 18.91
CA GLY A 114 2.83 -3.02 19.64
C GLY A 114 3.43 -4.32 19.12
N GLY A 115 4.18 -4.30 18.00
CA GLY A 115 4.90 -5.47 17.49
C GLY A 115 4.23 -6.21 16.33
N TYR A 116 3.32 -5.56 15.61
CA TYR A 116 2.69 -6.10 14.42
C TYR A 116 3.46 -5.66 13.17
N VAL A 117 3.99 -6.61 12.42
CA VAL A 117 4.79 -6.41 11.21
C VAL A 117 4.10 -7.07 10.03
N TYR A 118 4.01 -6.35 8.93
CA TYR A 118 3.35 -6.81 7.71
C TYR A 118 4.32 -6.77 6.54
N LEU A 119 4.27 -7.83 5.73
CA LEU A 119 4.95 -7.91 4.45
C LEU A 119 3.90 -8.11 3.37
N THR A 120 3.99 -7.39 2.29
CA THR A 120 3.15 -7.67 1.14
C THR A 120 3.71 -8.85 0.34
N ARG A 121 2.84 -9.65 -0.29
CA ARG A 121 3.33 -10.69 -1.20
C ARG A 121 4.11 -10.13 -2.38
N GLY A 122 3.78 -8.89 -2.81
CA GLY A 122 4.52 -8.20 -3.85
C GLY A 122 5.98 -7.98 -3.47
N LEU A 123 6.29 -7.62 -2.23
CA LEU A 123 7.67 -7.49 -1.75
C LEU A 123 8.43 -8.80 -1.84
N LEU A 124 7.81 -9.93 -1.42
CA LEU A 124 8.48 -11.22 -1.43
C LEU A 124 8.93 -11.64 -2.84
N ALA A 125 8.24 -11.22 -3.90
CA ALA A 125 8.66 -11.48 -5.27
C ALA A 125 9.99 -10.80 -5.66
N TYR A 126 10.38 -9.73 -4.97
CA TYR A 126 11.58 -8.94 -5.25
C TYR A 126 12.75 -9.25 -4.31
N LEU A 127 12.55 -10.00 -3.25
CA LEU A 127 13.65 -10.51 -2.42
C LEU A 127 14.28 -11.74 -3.07
N ASP A 128 15.58 -11.95 -2.89
CA ASP A 128 16.32 -13.05 -3.52
C ASP A 128 16.73 -14.16 -2.54
N ASP A 129 16.78 -13.87 -1.24
CA ASP A 129 17.19 -14.83 -0.21
C ASP A 129 16.61 -14.54 1.20
N GLU A 130 16.82 -15.47 2.15
CA GLU A 130 16.40 -15.31 3.53
C GLU A 130 17.10 -14.16 4.25
N ALA A 131 18.33 -13.82 3.90
CA ALA A 131 19.06 -12.74 4.56
C ALA A 131 18.45 -11.37 4.19
N GLU A 132 17.98 -11.20 2.95
CA GLU A 132 17.22 -10.03 2.54
C GLU A 132 15.88 -9.94 3.27
N LEU A 133 15.14 -11.06 3.35
CA LEU A 133 13.89 -11.14 4.10
C LEU A 133 14.11 -10.81 5.58
N ALA A 134 15.16 -11.36 6.19
CA ALA A 134 15.56 -11.05 7.57
C ALA A 134 15.96 -9.58 7.73
N GLY A 135 16.61 -9.00 6.73
CA GLY A 135 16.97 -7.58 6.68
C GLY A 135 15.74 -6.67 6.72
N VAL A 136 14.74 -6.96 5.89
CA VAL A 136 13.46 -6.21 5.88
C VAL A 136 12.73 -6.34 7.21
N ILE A 137 12.54 -7.57 7.69
CA ILE A 137 11.85 -7.80 8.97
C ILE A 137 12.60 -7.13 10.12
N GLY A 138 13.92 -7.21 10.11
CA GLY A 138 14.78 -6.57 11.12
C GLY A 138 14.68 -5.05 11.10
N HIS A 139 14.56 -4.45 9.91
CA HIS A 139 14.31 -3.01 9.73
C HIS A 139 12.96 -2.61 10.36
N GLU A 140 11.88 -3.37 10.09
CA GLU A 140 10.56 -3.12 10.68
C GLU A 140 10.56 -3.31 12.21
N ILE A 141 11.23 -4.34 12.70
CA ILE A 141 11.47 -4.52 14.14
C ILE A 141 12.23 -3.31 14.71
N GLY A 142 13.18 -2.76 13.96
CA GLY A 142 13.92 -1.54 14.30
C GLY A 142 13.00 -0.34 14.53
N HIS A 143 12.04 -0.12 13.64
CA HIS A 143 11.05 0.94 13.81
C HIS A 143 10.20 0.79 15.08
N VAL A 144 9.77 -0.42 15.38
CA VAL A 144 8.98 -0.70 16.61
C VAL A 144 9.84 -0.56 17.86
N THR A 145 11.07 -1.10 17.86
CA THR A 145 11.94 -1.07 19.04
C THR A 145 12.45 0.33 19.38
N ALA A 146 12.75 1.15 18.36
CA ALA A 146 13.10 2.56 18.52
C ALA A 146 11.88 3.47 18.77
N ARG A 147 10.64 2.93 18.68
CA ARG A 147 9.38 3.65 18.88
C ARG A 147 9.19 4.82 17.89
N HIS A 148 9.59 4.63 16.62
CA HIS A 148 9.56 5.70 15.61
C HIS A 148 8.15 6.24 15.35
N ALA A 149 7.11 5.37 15.37
CA ALA A 149 5.73 5.79 15.24
C ALA A 149 5.28 6.71 16.38
N ALA A 150 5.60 6.38 17.65
CA ALA A 150 5.29 7.21 18.81
C ALA A 150 6.02 8.56 18.77
N GLN A 151 7.26 8.57 18.27
CA GLN A 151 8.02 9.81 18.05
C GLN A 151 7.41 10.67 16.95
N ALA A 152 7.01 10.07 15.82
CA ALA A 152 6.37 10.78 14.71
C ALA A 152 5.04 11.39 15.16
N TYR A 153 4.21 10.62 15.87
CA TYR A 153 2.97 11.08 16.47
C TYR A 153 3.20 12.28 17.41
N THR A 154 4.18 12.18 18.32
CA THR A 154 4.50 13.24 19.27
C THR A 154 4.94 14.53 18.57
N ARG A 155 5.78 14.43 17.52
CA ARG A 155 6.22 15.59 16.71
C ARG A 155 5.04 16.26 15.99
N GLN A 156 4.13 15.49 15.42
CA GLN A 156 2.95 16.03 14.71
C GLN A 156 1.98 16.72 15.67
N ALA A 157 1.74 16.12 16.84
CA ALA A 157 0.93 16.72 17.89
C ALA A 157 1.50 18.08 18.36
N GLN A 158 2.82 18.17 18.52
CA GLN A 158 3.51 19.42 18.89
C GLN A 158 3.43 20.49 17.80
N ALA A 159 3.42 20.10 16.53
CA ALA A 159 3.31 21.02 15.39
C ALA A 159 1.88 21.61 15.20
N GLY A 160 0.95 21.35 16.10
CA GLY A 160 -0.44 21.84 16.04
C GLY A 160 -1.34 21.09 15.05
N LEU A 161 -0.84 20.04 14.43
CA LEU A 161 -1.62 19.15 13.54
C LEU A 161 -2.37 18.06 14.34
N GLY A 162 -2.15 18.00 15.67
CA GLY A 162 -2.45 16.88 16.53
C GLY A 162 -3.92 16.67 16.90
N LEU A 163 -4.80 17.68 16.79
CA LEU A 163 -6.19 17.49 17.24
C LEU A 163 -6.99 16.55 16.34
N ALA A 164 -6.75 16.57 15.03
CA ALA A 164 -7.39 15.66 14.08
C ALA A 164 -6.87 14.23 14.21
N ILE A 165 -5.58 14.07 14.58
CA ILE A 165 -4.94 12.74 14.74
C ILE A 165 -5.27 12.15 16.11
N LEU A 166 -5.45 12.99 17.15
CA LEU A 166 -5.83 12.52 18.48
C LEU A 166 -7.19 11.81 18.49
N SER A 167 -8.12 12.26 17.66
CA SER A 167 -9.44 11.62 17.51
C SER A 167 -9.37 10.21 16.91
N ILE A 168 -8.28 9.89 16.20
CA ILE A 168 -8.05 8.57 15.60
C ILE A 168 -7.54 7.56 16.64
N PHE A 169 -6.79 8.04 17.64
CA PHE A 169 -6.09 7.18 18.60
C PHE A 169 -6.74 7.07 19.98
N VAL A 170 -7.69 7.94 20.33
CA VAL A 170 -8.33 7.91 21.65
C VAL A 170 -9.78 7.48 21.52
N PRO A 171 -10.16 6.26 21.99
CA PRO A 171 -11.53 5.79 21.98
C PRO A 171 -12.43 6.74 22.75
N GLY A 172 -13.50 7.26 22.11
CA GLY A 172 -14.53 8.09 22.75
C GLY A 172 -14.52 9.58 22.40
N THR A 173 -13.60 10.06 21.55
CA THR A 173 -13.49 11.49 21.21
C THR A 173 -14.01 11.88 19.82
N ALA A 174 -14.42 10.91 18.97
CA ALA A 174 -15.03 11.18 17.66
C ALA A 174 -16.15 10.19 17.33
N PRO A 175 -17.19 10.60 16.60
CA PRO A 175 -18.16 9.66 16.06
C PRO A 175 -17.50 8.81 14.94
N PHE A 176 -17.69 7.52 15.01
CA PHE A 176 -17.05 6.44 14.23
C PHE A 176 -17.41 6.38 12.73
N THR A 177 -17.82 7.46 12.08
CA THR A 177 -18.39 7.41 10.73
C THR A 177 -17.41 7.56 9.56
N ASP A 178 -16.11 7.92 9.80
CA ASP A 178 -15.13 8.13 8.72
C ASP A 178 -13.75 7.47 9.00
N LEU A 179 -13.73 6.40 9.80
CA LEU A 179 -12.46 5.78 10.26
C LEU A 179 -11.72 4.97 9.19
N GLY A 180 -12.38 4.50 8.13
CA GLY A 180 -11.74 3.67 7.10
C GLY A 180 -10.56 4.36 6.41
N ALA A 181 -10.77 5.55 5.88
CA ALA A 181 -9.71 6.29 5.17
C ALA A 181 -8.71 6.99 6.13
N ALA A 182 -9.15 7.43 7.32
CA ALA A 182 -8.30 8.11 8.28
C ALA A 182 -7.43 7.14 9.10
N GLY A 183 -7.90 5.93 9.38
CA GLY A 183 -7.15 4.88 10.10
C GLY A 183 -5.89 4.44 9.37
N LEU A 184 -5.99 4.24 8.05
CA LEU A 184 -4.84 3.87 7.20
C LEU A 184 -3.85 5.02 6.99
N SER A 185 -4.30 6.27 7.03
CA SER A 185 -3.42 7.44 6.82
C SER A 185 -2.28 7.53 7.84
N VAL A 186 -2.46 6.94 9.03
CA VAL A 186 -1.43 6.88 10.08
C VAL A 186 -0.37 5.80 9.77
N LEU A 187 -0.74 4.73 9.06
CA LEU A 187 0.19 3.69 8.63
C LEU A 187 1.21 4.23 7.61
N PHE A 188 0.86 5.30 6.91
CA PHE A 188 1.70 5.95 5.90
C PHE A 188 2.43 7.18 6.42
N LEU A 189 2.65 7.30 7.74
CA LEU A 189 3.51 8.35 8.29
C LEU A 189 4.93 8.15 7.77
N ARG A 190 5.38 9.08 6.95
CA ARG A 190 6.74 9.10 6.43
C ARG A 190 7.74 9.20 7.59
N HIS A 191 8.63 8.24 7.68
CA HIS A 191 9.73 8.28 8.63
C HIS A 191 10.77 9.34 8.22
N GLY A 192 11.37 9.98 9.22
CA GLY A 192 12.48 10.90 8.96
C GLY A 192 13.75 10.11 8.61
N ARG A 193 14.64 10.74 7.84
CA ARG A 193 15.89 10.13 7.38
C ARG A 193 16.73 9.49 8.49
N GLU A 194 16.79 10.10 9.67
CA GLU A 194 17.54 9.56 10.81
C GLU A 194 16.89 8.28 11.36
N ALA A 195 15.55 8.25 11.41
CA ALA A 195 14.81 7.06 11.82
C ALA A 195 15.03 5.89 10.85
N GLU A 196 15.10 6.17 9.54
CA GLU A 196 15.43 5.17 8.53
C GLU A 196 16.83 4.59 8.71
N LEU A 197 17.82 5.45 8.92
CA LEU A 197 19.20 5.02 9.15
C LEU A 197 19.38 4.26 10.47
N GLU A 198 18.59 4.61 11.48
CA GLU A 198 18.57 3.85 12.73
C GLU A 198 17.92 2.48 12.51
N ALA A 199 16.81 2.39 11.78
CA ALA A 199 16.15 1.14 11.46
C ALA A 199 17.02 0.23 10.59
N ASP A 200 17.74 0.77 9.58
CA ASP A 200 18.72 0.01 8.79
C ASP A 200 19.83 -0.58 9.66
N ARG A 201 20.41 0.22 10.55
CA ARG A 201 21.43 -0.25 11.49
C ARG A 201 20.90 -1.34 12.40
N LEU A 202 19.70 -1.18 12.94
CA LEU A 202 19.06 -2.18 13.79
C LEU A 202 18.71 -3.45 13.02
N GLY A 203 18.27 -3.33 11.75
CA GLY A 203 18.04 -4.47 10.88
C GLY A 203 19.30 -5.31 10.66
N VAL A 204 20.43 -4.66 10.39
CA VAL A 204 21.74 -5.34 10.30
C VAL A 204 22.10 -6.00 11.64
N GLU A 205 21.95 -5.31 12.76
CA GLU A 205 22.27 -5.81 14.10
C GLU A 205 21.41 -7.04 14.46
N TYR A 206 20.09 -6.97 14.30
CA TYR A 206 19.18 -8.06 14.63
C TYR A 206 19.34 -9.25 13.69
N GLY A 207 19.50 -8.99 12.38
CA GLY A 207 19.78 -10.03 11.39
C GLY A 207 21.06 -10.79 11.70
N SER A 208 22.15 -10.06 11.98
CA SER A 208 23.44 -10.66 12.38
C SER A 208 23.36 -11.42 13.69
N GLY A 209 22.67 -10.87 14.70
CA GLY A 209 22.42 -11.54 15.97
C GLY A 209 21.62 -12.84 15.82
N ALA A 210 20.75 -12.92 14.83
CA ALA A 210 20.00 -14.11 14.45
C ALA A 210 20.77 -15.07 13.49
N GLY A 211 22.00 -14.73 13.10
CA GLY A 211 22.88 -15.56 12.27
C GLY A 211 22.76 -15.33 10.76
N TYR A 212 21.97 -14.36 10.30
CA TYR A 212 21.86 -14.01 8.90
C TYR A 212 23.02 -13.15 8.40
N ASP A 213 23.27 -13.20 7.08
CA ASP A 213 24.26 -12.35 6.42
C ASP A 213 23.89 -10.86 6.58
N PRO A 214 24.77 -10.05 7.23
CA PRO A 214 24.51 -8.62 7.41
C PRO A 214 24.36 -7.84 6.12
N ALA A 215 24.87 -8.36 4.98
CA ALA A 215 24.69 -7.77 3.65
C ALA A 215 23.24 -7.87 3.13
N GLY A 216 22.34 -8.59 3.78
CA GLY A 216 20.94 -8.67 3.39
C GLY A 216 20.25 -7.30 3.34
N VAL A 217 20.49 -6.43 4.34
CA VAL A 217 19.92 -5.06 4.36
C VAL A 217 20.39 -4.22 3.17
N PRO A 218 21.70 -4.03 2.91
CA PRO A 218 22.13 -3.23 1.77
C PRO A 218 21.72 -3.84 0.41
N ARG A 219 21.68 -5.18 0.24
CA ARG A 219 21.17 -5.80 -1.00
C ARG A 219 19.69 -5.48 -1.23
N PHE A 220 18.85 -5.64 -0.22
CA PHE A 220 17.44 -5.24 -0.29
C PHE A 220 17.27 -3.76 -0.66
N LEU A 221 18.00 -2.85 -0.02
CA LEU A 221 17.95 -1.42 -0.34
C LEU A 221 18.39 -1.14 -1.78
N ALA A 222 19.39 -1.87 -2.31
CA ALA A 222 19.82 -1.76 -3.69
C ALA A 222 18.73 -2.21 -4.67
N THR A 223 18.03 -3.30 -4.36
CA THR A 223 16.87 -3.77 -5.13
C THR A 223 15.77 -2.71 -5.18
N LEU A 224 15.44 -2.09 -4.03
CA LEU A 224 14.46 -0.99 -4.00
C LEU A 224 14.91 0.25 -4.78
N ALA A 225 16.20 0.58 -4.74
CA ALA A 225 16.74 1.69 -5.53
C ALA A 225 16.59 1.44 -7.03
N ARG A 226 16.82 0.20 -7.49
CA ARG A 226 16.59 -0.21 -8.88
C ARG A 226 15.12 -0.15 -9.28
N VAL A 227 14.23 -0.64 -8.42
CA VAL A 227 12.77 -0.53 -8.63
C VAL A 227 12.36 0.93 -8.78
N ASN A 228 12.86 1.80 -7.90
CA ASN A 228 12.58 3.24 -7.97
C ASN A 228 13.04 3.88 -9.28
N ALA A 229 14.21 3.49 -9.77
CA ALA A 229 14.76 4.02 -11.02
C ALA A 229 13.94 3.62 -12.26
N LEU A 230 13.20 2.51 -12.23
CA LEU A 230 12.28 2.10 -13.29
C LEU A 230 10.91 2.77 -13.22
N SER A 231 10.53 3.29 -12.07
CA SER A 231 9.21 3.89 -11.88
C SER A 231 9.18 5.29 -12.48
N GLU A 232 8.75 5.43 -13.73
CA GLU A 232 8.57 6.73 -14.39
C GLU A 232 7.43 7.55 -13.77
N ARG A 233 6.48 6.89 -13.10
CA ARG A 233 5.27 7.53 -12.54
C ARG A 233 4.86 6.88 -11.23
N GLY A 234 5.17 7.55 -10.15
CA GLY A 234 4.75 7.13 -8.81
C GLY A 234 5.81 6.31 -8.08
N LEU A 235 6.09 6.71 -6.85
CA LEU A 235 7.00 5.98 -5.96
C LEU A 235 6.36 4.63 -5.61
N PRO A 236 7.10 3.51 -5.60
CA PRO A 236 6.66 2.30 -4.94
C PRO A 236 6.14 2.63 -3.54
N ASN A 237 5.11 1.95 -3.06
CA ASN A 237 4.48 2.26 -1.77
C ASN A 237 5.50 2.29 -0.62
N TRP A 238 6.53 1.42 -0.67
CA TRP A 238 7.66 1.46 0.24
C TRP A 238 8.32 2.85 0.32
N LEU A 239 8.59 3.49 -0.82
CA LEU A 239 9.30 4.79 -0.86
C LEU A 239 8.47 5.96 -0.33
N SER A 240 7.15 5.82 -0.26
CA SER A 240 6.30 6.84 0.35
C SER A 240 6.48 6.91 1.85
N THR A 241 6.75 5.77 2.50
CA THR A 241 6.98 5.63 3.93
C THR A 241 8.48 5.62 4.29
N HIS A 242 9.32 5.02 3.44
CA HIS A 242 10.77 4.79 3.64
C HIS A 242 11.59 5.43 2.51
N PRO A 243 11.85 6.74 2.57
CA PRO A 243 12.48 7.46 1.48
C PRO A 243 13.95 7.12 1.27
N ASP A 244 14.43 7.40 0.03
CA ASP A 244 15.85 7.48 -0.34
C ASP A 244 16.67 6.19 -0.15
N PRO A 245 16.25 5.03 -0.74
CA PRO A 245 16.97 3.78 -0.58
C PRO A 245 18.40 3.86 -1.14
N GLY A 246 18.63 4.61 -2.23
CA GLY A 246 19.96 4.70 -2.85
C GLY A 246 21.03 5.28 -1.94
N SER A 247 20.74 6.36 -1.22
CA SER A 247 21.70 6.93 -0.27
C SER A 247 21.83 6.07 1.00
N ARG A 248 20.80 5.29 1.33
CA ARG A 248 20.80 4.37 2.49
C ARG A 248 21.69 3.16 2.25
N VAL A 249 21.77 2.62 1.02
CA VAL A 249 22.72 1.56 0.64
C VAL A 249 24.13 1.93 1.07
N VAL A 250 24.63 3.10 0.62
CA VAL A 250 26.00 3.59 0.90
C VAL A 250 26.29 3.68 2.40
N LYS A 251 25.25 3.89 3.23
CA LYS A 251 25.39 3.99 4.68
C LYS A 251 25.23 2.66 5.40
N ALA A 252 24.43 1.74 4.85
CA ALA A 252 24.21 0.42 5.41
C ALA A 252 25.40 -0.52 5.17
N GLU A 253 26.10 -0.42 4.03
CA GLU A 253 27.27 -1.24 3.70
C GLU A 253 28.39 -1.19 4.77
N PRO A 254 28.86 -0.01 5.24
CA PRO A 254 29.86 0.04 6.32
C PRO A 254 29.37 -0.51 7.66
N VAL A 255 28.05 -0.42 7.92
CA VAL A 255 27.46 -1.03 9.12
C VAL A 255 27.50 -2.54 9.00
N ALA A 256 27.03 -3.08 7.86
CA ALA A 256 27.09 -4.52 7.59
C ALA A 256 28.52 -5.07 7.69
N GLY A 257 29.50 -4.33 7.16
CA GLY A 257 30.91 -4.69 7.21
C GLY A 257 31.47 -4.92 8.62
N LYS A 258 30.90 -4.28 9.65
CA LYS A 258 31.32 -4.48 11.06
C LYS A 258 30.91 -5.84 11.63
N PHE A 259 29.93 -6.49 11.04
CA PHE A 259 29.38 -7.77 11.50
C PHE A 259 29.85 -8.97 10.67
N VAL A 260 30.72 -8.75 9.66
CA VAL A 260 31.23 -9.83 8.77
C VAL A 260 32.24 -10.76 9.47
N SER A 261 32.78 -10.37 10.64
CA SER A 261 34.00 -10.95 11.18
C SER A 261 33.89 -12.38 11.75
N ASP A 262 32.71 -12.97 11.97
CA ASP A 262 32.59 -14.13 12.86
C ASP A 262 31.95 -15.40 12.25
N GLY A 263 32.23 -15.72 10.99
CA GLY A 263 31.87 -17.02 10.43
C GLY A 263 30.85 -16.95 9.28
N ALA A 264 30.53 -18.11 8.72
CA ALA A 264 29.56 -18.24 7.64
C ALA A 264 28.20 -17.71 8.06
N LYS A 265 27.72 -16.69 7.38
CA LYS A 265 26.39 -16.11 7.62
C LYS A 265 25.37 -16.79 6.72
N THR A 266 24.19 -17.02 7.26
CA THR A 266 23.09 -17.67 6.57
C THR A 266 22.53 -16.75 5.49
N VAL A 267 22.57 -17.19 4.24
CA VAL A 267 21.94 -16.54 3.09
C VAL A 267 20.66 -17.29 2.70
N ASN A 268 20.72 -18.64 2.61
CA ASN A 268 19.60 -19.55 2.35
C ASN A 268 18.77 -19.19 1.09
N ARG A 269 19.44 -18.88 -0.04
CA ARG A 269 18.77 -18.49 -1.28
C ARG A 269 17.84 -19.60 -1.80
N ASP A 270 18.34 -20.84 -1.93
CA ASP A 270 17.53 -21.92 -2.50
C ASP A 270 16.30 -22.23 -1.65
N ARG A 271 16.47 -22.23 -0.32
CA ARG A 271 15.34 -22.42 0.61
C ARG A 271 14.29 -21.32 0.48
N TYR A 272 14.72 -20.07 0.32
CA TYR A 272 13.81 -18.95 0.09
C TYR A 272 13.03 -19.12 -1.20
N LEU A 273 13.73 -19.41 -2.31
CA LEU A 273 13.12 -19.61 -3.63
C LEU A 273 12.10 -20.76 -3.62
N GLU A 274 12.39 -21.85 -2.89
CA GLU A 274 11.43 -22.96 -2.73
C GLU A 274 10.17 -22.53 -1.98
N ARG A 275 10.27 -21.58 -1.03
CA ARG A 275 9.13 -21.09 -0.25
C ARG A 275 8.21 -20.16 -1.02
N ILE A 276 8.74 -19.44 -1.99
CA ILE A 276 7.96 -18.52 -2.83
C ILE A 276 7.55 -19.12 -4.18
N ASP A 277 7.81 -20.40 -4.43
CA ASP A 277 7.34 -21.07 -5.65
C ASP A 277 5.81 -21.10 -5.69
N GLY A 278 5.24 -20.61 -6.78
CA GLY A 278 3.79 -20.44 -6.93
C GLY A 278 3.21 -19.20 -6.25
N LEU A 279 4.02 -18.35 -5.63
CA LEU A 279 3.56 -17.08 -5.04
C LEU A 279 2.79 -16.28 -6.10
N ALA A 280 1.58 -15.80 -5.74
CA ALA A 280 0.78 -14.96 -6.62
C ALA A 280 1.52 -13.65 -6.95
N PHE A 281 1.49 -13.23 -8.22
CA PHE A 281 2.16 -12.03 -8.71
C PHE A 281 1.17 -11.11 -9.43
N GLY A 282 1.24 -9.80 -9.18
CA GLY A 282 0.31 -8.82 -9.74
C GLY A 282 -1.01 -8.74 -8.98
N ASP A 283 -2.13 -8.54 -9.66
CA ASP A 283 -3.44 -8.28 -9.07
C ASP A 283 -3.99 -9.46 -8.26
N ARG A 284 -4.92 -9.16 -7.34
CA ARG A 284 -5.70 -10.16 -6.61
C ARG A 284 -6.96 -10.53 -7.41
N VAL A 285 -7.39 -11.77 -7.25
CA VAL A 285 -8.66 -12.25 -7.84
C VAL A 285 -9.86 -11.44 -7.35
N GLU A 286 -9.81 -11.02 -6.08
CA GLU A 286 -10.86 -10.25 -5.41
C GLU A 286 -11.03 -8.84 -5.99
N ASP A 287 -9.95 -8.25 -6.51
CA ASP A 287 -9.95 -6.91 -7.09
C ASP A 287 -10.06 -6.94 -8.63
N GLY A 288 -10.06 -8.16 -9.22
CA GLY A 288 -9.96 -8.36 -10.65
C GLY A 288 -8.51 -8.38 -11.15
N ILE A 289 -8.29 -8.84 -12.37
CA ILE A 289 -6.98 -9.08 -12.95
C ILE A 289 -6.84 -8.34 -14.27
N VAL A 290 -5.74 -7.64 -14.45
CA VAL A 290 -5.37 -7.00 -15.72
C VAL A 290 -4.48 -7.95 -16.54
N ARG A 291 -4.88 -8.21 -17.80
CA ARG A 291 -4.11 -8.98 -18.79
C ARG A 291 -3.94 -8.16 -20.07
N GLY A 292 -2.74 -7.64 -20.28
CA GLY A 292 -2.51 -6.69 -21.36
C GLY A 292 -3.36 -5.44 -21.20
N ASN A 293 -4.29 -5.21 -22.12
CA ASN A 293 -5.27 -4.12 -22.06
C ASN A 293 -6.67 -4.57 -21.63
N GLU A 294 -6.85 -5.83 -21.21
CA GLU A 294 -8.13 -6.36 -20.72
C GLU A 294 -8.15 -6.42 -19.20
N PHE A 295 -9.20 -5.89 -18.59
CA PHE A 295 -9.54 -6.09 -17.18
C PHE A 295 -10.61 -7.17 -17.05
N LEU A 296 -10.39 -8.13 -16.17
CA LEU A 296 -11.25 -9.30 -15.92
C LEU A 296 -11.50 -9.43 -14.43
N HIS A 297 -12.76 -9.39 -13.99
CA HIS A 297 -13.11 -9.58 -12.60
C HIS A 297 -13.89 -10.91 -12.41
N PRO A 298 -13.23 -12.00 -11.98
CA PRO A 298 -13.85 -13.31 -11.94
C PRO A 298 -15.01 -13.42 -10.94
N LEU A 299 -14.94 -12.75 -9.79
CA LEU A 299 -15.99 -12.82 -8.78
C LEU A 299 -17.24 -12.01 -9.19
N LEU A 300 -17.08 -10.80 -9.73
CA LEU A 300 -18.17 -10.01 -10.28
C LEU A 300 -18.60 -10.46 -11.67
N ARG A 301 -17.77 -11.32 -12.31
CA ARG A 301 -17.97 -11.85 -13.67
C ARG A 301 -18.09 -10.76 -14.71
N LEU A 302 -17.16 -9.81 -14.69
CA LEU A 302 -17.11 -8.67 -15.60
C LEU A 302 -15.79 -8.68 -16.38
N GLY A 303 -15.83 -8.12 -17.59
CA GLY A 303 -14.65 -7.86 -18.39
C GLY A 303 -14.82 -6.56 -19.17
N VAL A 304 -13.72 -5.84 -19.38
CA VAL A 304 -13.64 -4.67 -20.26
C VAL A 304 -12.26 -4.62 -20.90
N THR A 305 -12.20 -4.24 -22.17
CA THR A 305 -10.94 -4.02 -22.88
C THR A 305 -10.73 -2.53 -23.06
N PHE A 306 -9.65 -2.02 -22.53
CA PHE A 306 -9.22 -0.62 -22.69
C PHE A 306 -8.47 -0.44 -24.02
N PRO A 307 -8.30 0.80 -24.52
CA PRO A 307 -7.55 1.03 -25.74
C PRO A 307 -6.09 0.54 -25.62
N ASP A 308 -5.52 0.10 -26.75
CA ASP A 308 -4.14 -0.39 -26.78
C ASP A 308 -3.14 0.68 -26.37
N GLY A 309 -2.15 0.29 -25.56
CA GLY A 309 -1.10 1.17 -25.08
C GLY A 309 -1.49 2.11 -23.93
N TRP A 310 -2.73 2.02 -23.44
CA TRP A 310 -3.12 2.73 -22.23
C TRP A 310 -2.64 2.00 -20.98
N GLU A 311 -2.14 2.75 -20.01
CA GLU A 311 -1.71 2.23 -18.71
C GLU A 311 -2.92 2.02 -17.81
N ILE A 312 -3.09 0.79 -17.30
CA ILE A 312 -4.23 0.42 -16.45
C ILE A 312 -3.79 0.37 -14.99
N VAL A 313 -4.56 1.01 -14.13
CA VAL A 313 -4.42 0.98 -12.67
C VAL A 313 -5.70 0.38 -12.09
N ASN A 314 -5.55 -0.78 -11.46
CA ASN A 314 -6.63 -1.49 -10.79
C ASN A 314 -6.60 -1.17 -9.29
N THR A 315 -7.71 -0.69 -8.75
CA THR A 315 -7.91 -0.43 -7.31
C THR A 315 -9.20 -1.13 -6.86
N PRO A 316 -9.40 -1.34 -5.54
CA PRO A 316 -10.64 -1.95 -5.05
C PRO A 316 -11.92 -1.16 -5.40
N GLU A 317 -11.81 0.15 -5.60
CA GLU A 317 -12.96 1.04 -5.86
C GLU A 317 -13.23 1.25 -7.35
N ALA A 318 -12.18 1.21 -8.18
CA ALA A 318 -12.28 1.50 -9.60
C ALA A 318 -11.09 0.98 -10.41
N VAL A 319 -11.32 0.71 -11.68
CA VAL A 319 -10.25 0.47 -12.65
C VAL A 319 -10.11 1.71 -13.51
N MET A 320 -8.92 2.26 -13.57
CA MET A 320 -8.60 3.44 -14.37
C MET A 320 -7.61 3.08 -15.47
N ALA A 321 -7.77 3.70 -16.64
CA ALA A 321 -6.79 3.62 -17.71
C ALA A 321 -6.44 5.03 -18.20
N GLN A 322 -5.15 5.26 -18.51
CA GLN A 322 -4.65 6.55 -19.01
C GLN A 322 -3.77 6.34 -20.24
N GLU A 323 -3.98 7.13 -21.28
CA GLU A 323 -3.05 7.22 -22.39
C GLU A 323 -1.75 7.91 -21.93
N PRO A 324 -0.58 7.26 -22.04
CA PRO A 324 0.69 7.80 -21.55
C PRO A 324 1.01 9.19 -22.08
N GLY A 325 1.41 10.10 -21.18
CA GLY A 325 1.81 11.47 -21.55
C GLY A 325 0.67 12.41 -21.90
N THR A 326 -0.60 12.01 -21.72
CA THR A 326 -1.79 12.80 -22.04
C THR A 326 -2.71 12.99 -20.84
N ASN A 327 -3.78 13.79 -21.05
CA ASN A 327 -4.91 13.94 -20.11
C ASN A 327 -6.15 13.16 -20.58
N HIS A 328 -5.94 12.00 -21.21
CA HIS A 328 -7.01 11.11 -21.65
C HIS A 328 -7.13 9.94 -20.67
N PHE A 329 -8.33 9.73 -20.14
CA PHE A 329 -8.58 8.74 -19.09
C PHE A 329 -9.84 7.94 -19.38
N MET A 330 -9.84 6.69 -18.93
CA MET A 330 -11.03 5.87 -18.79
C MET A 330 -11.18 5.34 -17.37
N VAL A 331 -12.40 5.01 -16.99
CA VAL A 331 -12.73 4.45 -15.68
C VAL A 331 -13.84 3.41 -15.83
N LEU A 332 -13.71 2.31 -15.06
CA LEU A 332 -14.77 1.38 -14.74
C LEU A 332 -14.99 1.41 -13.23
N GLN A 333 -16.24 1.63 -12.81
CA GLN A 333 -16.62 1.57 -11.39
C GLN A 333 -18.08 1.15 -11.21
N GLU A 334 -18.43 0.66 -10.02
CA GLU A 334 -19.82 0.44 -9.63
C GLU A 334 -20.49 1.77 -9.24
N VAL A 335 -21.77 1.91 -9.57
CA VAL A 335 -22.58 3.09 -9.29
C VAL A 335 -23.87 2.66 -8.57
N GLU A 336 -24.26 3.42 -7.55
CA GLU A 336 -25.55 3.17 -6.89
C GLU A 336 -26.73 3.35 -7.85
N GLN A 337 -27.62 2.36 -7.85
CA GLN A 337 -28.89 2.44 -8.59
C GLN A 337 -30.05 2.72 -7.62
N PRO A 338 -30.55 3.97 -7.55
CA PRO A 338 -31.70 4.31 -6.73
C PRO A 338 -32.96 3.57 -7.19
N ARG A 339 -33.71 3.03 -6.24
CA ARG A 339 -34.98 2.33 -6.57
C ARG A 339 -35.99 3.27 -7.22
N GLY A 340 -36.68 2.80 -8.26
CA GLY A 340 -37.79 3.50 -8.90
C GLY A 340 -37.38 4.56 -9.91
N ARG A 341 -36.09 4.68 -10.26
CA ARG A 341 -35.62 5.55 -11.37
C ARG A 341 -35.34 4.73 -12.63
N SER A 342 -35.57 5.33 -13.76
CA SER A 342 -35.14 4.76 -15.05
C SER A 342 -33.59 4.74 -15.12
N LEU A 343 -33.05 3.85 -15.96
CA LEU A 343 -31.61 3.80 -16.18
C LEU A 343 -31.05 5.14 -16.69
N GLY A 344 -31.74 5.78 -17.63
CA GLY A 344 -31.34 7.08 -18.18
C GLY A 344 -31.35 8.19 -17.12
N ASP A 345 -32.39 8.26 -16.27
CA ASP A 345 -32.45 9.25 -15.19
C ASP A 345 -31.38 9.02 -14.14
N THR A 346 -31.08 7.75 -13.86
CA THR A 346 -30.00 7.36 -12.92
C THR A 346 -28.65 7.79 -13.47
N ALA A 347 -28.36 7.49 -14.74
CA ALA A 347 -27.12 7.86 -15.41
C ALA A 347 -26.90 9.39 -15.41
N VAL A 348 -27.91 10.16 -15.82
CA VAL A 348 -27.85 11.63 -15.84
C VAL A 348 -27.67 12.19 -14.42
N ALA A 349 -28.35 11.61 -13.42
CA ALA A 349 -28.25 12.05 -12.03
C ALA A 349 -26.85 11.77 -11.44
N ALA A 350 -26.29 10.58 -11.66
CA ALA A 350 -24.95 10.20 -11.23
C ALA A 350 -23.88 11.14 -11.84
N MET A 351 -23.97 11.38 -13.14
CA MET A 351 -23.05 12.28 -13.83
C MET A 351 -23.17 13.73 -13.35
N ARG A 352 -24.38 14.19 -13.06
CA ARG A 352 -24.61 15.52 -12.48
C ARG A 352 -23.99 15.65 -11.09
N GLN A 353 -24.13 14.61 -10.26
CA GLN A 353 -23.51 14.57 -8.93
C GLN A 353 -21.99 14.62 -9.03
N ALA A 354 -21.40 14.01 -10.05
CA ALA A 354 -19.97 14.05 -10.36
C ALA A 354 -19.53 15.39 -11.04
N GLY A 355 -20.45 16.37 -11.23
CA GLY A 355 -20.12 17.67 -11.80
C GLY A 355 -20.21 17.77 -13.33
N TYR A 356 -20.84 16.80 -13.98
CA TYR A 356 -20.99 16.76 -15.44
C TYR A 356 -22.45 17.04 -15.87
N THR A 357 -22.60 17.69 -17.03
CA THR A 357 -23.89 17.99 -17.63
C THR A 357 -24.09 17.14 -18.89
N ALA A 358 -25.24 16.50 -19.02
CA ALA A 358 -25.56 15.71 -20.18
C ALA A 358 -25.69 16.61 -21.44
N VAL A 359 -25.04 16.19 -22.53
CA VAL A 359 -25.12 16.81 -23.87
C VAL A 359 -26.07 15.99 -24.74
N ASP A 360 -25.89 14.66 -24.71
CA ASP A 360 -26.72 13.70 -25.46
C ASP A 360 -26.73 12.37 -24.70
N GLY A 361 -27.67 11.48 -25.02
CA GLY A 361 -27.70 10.15 -24.43
C GLY A 361 -28.89 9.33 -24.96
N ARG A 362 -28.69 8.01 -25.02
CA ARG A 362 -29.71 7.07 -25.46
C ARG A 362 -29.64 5.76 -24.67
N ILE A 363 -30.77 5.10 -24.58
CA ILE A 363 -30.82 3.70 -24.14
C ILE A 363 -30.35 2.83 -25.31
N ASP A 364 -29.48 1.91 -25.02
CA ASP A 364 -28.85 0.96 -25.95
C ASP A 364 -28.58 -0.35 -25.26
N ARG A 365 -27.84 -1.26 -25.88
CA ARG A 365 -27.32 -2.48 -25.29
C ARG A 365 -25.81 -2.58 -25.51
N VAL A 366 -25.12 -2.96 -24.44
CA VAL A 366 -23.68 -3.31 -24.48
C VAL A 366 -23.56 -4.81 -24.18
N ASN A 367 -23.18 -5.58 -25.20
CA ASN A 367 -23.05 -7.06 -25.11
C ASN A 367 -24.27 -7.73 -24.44
N GLY A 368 -25.48 -7.33 -24.86
CA GLY A 368 -26.75 -7.87 -24.38
C GLY A 368 -27.30 -7.23 -23.10
N ASN A 369 -26.49 -6.50 -22.34
CA ASN A 369 -26.91 -5.80 -21.13
C ASN A 369 -27.56 -4.44 -21.48
N GLU A 370 -28.62 -4.07 -20.77
CA GLU A 370 -29.25 -2.76 -20.93
C GLU A 370 -28.26 -1.66 -20.51
N ALA A 371 -28.12 -0.63 -21.33
CA ALA A 371 -27.18 0.44 -21.11
C ALA A 371 -27.76 1.82 -21.47
N HIS A 372 -27.32 2.85 -20.76
CA HIS A 372 -27.48 4.24 -21.19
C HIS A 372 -26.11 4.77 -21.62
N ILE A 373 -25.97 5.02 -22.93
CA ILE A 373 -24.74 5.60 -23.48
C ILE A 373 -24.95 7.08 -23.68
N GLY A 374 -24.17 7.91 -22.98
CA GLY A 374 -24.29 9.36 -23.00
C GLY A 374 -23.00 10.09 -23.33
N LEU A 375 -23.16 11.33 -23.79
CA LEU A 375 -22.10 12.31 -23.90
C LEU A 375 -22.32 13.39 -22.84
N TYR A 376 -21.29 13.72 -22.10
CA TYR A 376 -21.36 14.66 -20.98
C TYR A 376 -20.24 15.70 -21.08
N ARG A 377 -20.50 16.89 -20.55
CA ARG A 377 -19.56 18.01 -20.50
C ARG A 377 -19.31 18.39 -19.04
N GLY A 378 -18.07 18.65 -18.67
CA GLY A 378 -17.69 19.08 -17.34
C GLY A 378 -16.32 19.73 -17.28
N ASN A 379 -15.82 19.91 -16.06
CA ASN A 379 -14.45 20.36 -15.79
C ASN A 379 -13.76 19.31 -14.95
N ALA A 380 -12.62 18.83 -15.43
CA ALA A 380 -11.72 17.98 -14.64
C ALA A 380 -10.61 18.85 -14.02
N LYS A 381 -10.27 18.54 -12.77
CA LYS A 381 -9.20 19.25 -12.05
C LYS A 381 -7.89 19.12 -12.85
N ASP A 382 -7.14 20.19 -12.97
CA ASP A 382 -5.84 20.29 -13.66
C ASP A 382 -5.89 20.03 -15.19
N VAL A 383 -7.06 19.67 -15.75
CA VAL A 383 -7.27 19.45 -17.20
C VAL A 383 -8.13 20.56 -17.83
N GLY A 384 -9.07 21.10 -17.07
CA GLY A 384 -10.02 22.12 -17.55
C GLY A 384 -11.28 21.50 -18.15
N ARG A 385 -11.82 22.13 -19.23
CA ARG A 385 -13.05 21.67 -19.89
C ARG A 385 -12.84 20.34 -20.60
N VAL A 386 -13.70 19.37 -20.29
CA VAL A 386 -13.66 18.02 -20.86
C VAL A 386 -15.01 17.60 -21.42
N LEU A 387 -14.95 16.73 -22.43
CA LEU A 387 -16.08 15.88 -22.83
C LEU A 387 -15.82 14.45 -22.38
N MET A 388 -16.89 13.76 -22.03
CA MET A 388 -16.85 12.39 -21.50
C MET A 388 -17.91 11.54 -22.21
N ARG A 389 -17.50 10.40 -22.73
CA ARG A 389 -18.38 9.30 -23.15
C ARG A 389 -18.56 8.36 -21.97
N ALA A 390 -19.80 8.07 -21.59
CA ALA A 390 -20.08 7.14 -20.51
C ALA A 390 -21.20 6.17 -20.89
N ALA A 391 -20.99 4.88 -20.63
CA ALA A 391 -22.04 3.87 -20.63
C ALA A 391 -22.33 3.43 -19.21
N HIS A 392 -23.56 3.61 -18.77
CA HIS A 392 -24.08 3.04 -17.54
C HIS A 392 -24.75 1.71 -17.90
N VAL A 393 -24.19 0.60 -17.45
CA VAL A 393 -24.58 -0.76 -17.88
C VAL A 393 -25.14 -1.52 -16.69
N THR A 394 -26.33 -2.09 -16.81
CA THR A 394 -26.97 -2.89 -15.78
C THR A 394 -26.57 -4.37 -15.94
N VAL A 395 -26.02 -4.97 -14.89
CA VAL A 395 -25.72 -6.40 -14.80
C VAL A 395 -26.40 -6.99 -13.58
N GLY A 396 -27.44 -7.74 -13.80
CA GLY A 396 -28.26 -8.27 -12.70
C GLY A 396 -28.93 -7.15 -11.90
N ARG A 397 -28.50 -6.90 -10.69
CA ARG A 397 -28.98 -5.82 -9.81
C ARG A 397 -27.98 -4.67 -9.62
N GLN A 398 -26.82 -4.77 -10.24
CA GLN A 398 -25.73 -3.81 -10.10
C GLN A 398 -25.68 -2.93 -11.34
N LEU A 399 -25.26 -1.70 -11.15
CA LEU A 399 -25.04 -0.72 -12.20
C LEU A 399 -23.56 -0.37 -12.23
N TYR A 400 -22.98 -0.47 -13.41
CA TYR A 400 -21.57 -0.10 -13.65
C TYR A 400 -21.51 1.06 -14.61
N VAL A 401 -20.53 1.94 -14.45
CA VAL A 401 -20.18 2.95 -15.43
C VAL A 401 -18.81 2.63 -16.04
N VAL A 402 -18.79 2.56 -17.37
CA VAL A 402 -17.54 2.60 -18.14
C VAL A 402 -17.52 3.93 -18.85
N ALA A 403 -16.57 4.78 -18.51
CA ALA A 403 -16.51 6.14 -19.06
C ALA A 403 -15.08 6.48 -19.49
N GLY A 404 -14.98 7.33 -20.52
CA GLY A 404 -13.70 7.91 -20.90
C GLY A 404 -13.85 9.40 -21.21
N PHE A 405 -12.85 10.20 -20.87
CA PHE A 405 -12.83 11.63 -21.11
C PHE A 405 -11.50 12.13 -21.66
N ALA A 406 -11.59 13.24 -22.36
CA ALA A 406 -10.45 14.00 -22.87
C ALA A 406 -10.75 15.51 -22.81
N PRO A 407 -9.75 16.39 -22.93
CA PRO A 407 -9.95 17.81 -23.18
C PRO A 407 -10.92 18.03 -24.35
N GLU A 408 -11.84 18.99 -24.21
CA GLU A 408 -12.93 19.21 -25.21
C GLU A 408 -12.41 19.35 -26.66
N ALA A 409 -11.24 19.98 -26.82
CA ALA A 409 -10.62 20.17 -28.15
C ALA A 409 -10.08 18.86 -28.79
N GLU A 410 -9.78 17.84 -27.97
CA GLU A 410 -9.19 16.57 -28.42
C GLU A 410 -10.21 15.44 -28.47
N PHE A 411 -11.36 15.63 -27.85
CA PHE A 411 -12.33 14.57 -27.58
C PHE A 411 -12.80 13.84 -28.85
N GLU A 412 -13.07 14.53 -29.96
CA GLU A 412 -13.53 13.89 -31.20
C GLU A 412 -12.50 12.85 -31.73
N ARG A 413 -11.22 13.13 -31.56
CA ARG A 413 -10.16 12.19 -31.92
C ARG A 413 -10.13 10.99 -30.98
N VAL A 414 -10.16 11.25 -29.68
CA VAL A 414 -9.99 10.24 -28.63
C VAL A 414 -11.24 9.37 -28.47
N ASP A 415 -12.44 9.91 -28.74
CA ASP A 415 -13.70 9.15 -28.68
C ASP A 415 -13.74 7.97 -29.67
N LYS A 416 -12.90 7.99 -30.72
CA LYS A 416 -12.73 6.86 -31.64
C LYS A 416 -12.12 5.63 -30.98
N ASP A 417 -11.38 5.83 -29.88
CA ASP A 417 -10.80 4.77 -29.07
C ASP A 417 -11.68 4.49 -27.83
N ILE A 418 -12.24 5.55 -27.21
CA ILE A 418 -13.10 5.44 -26.02
C ILE A 418 -14.40 4.68 -26.32
N LEU A 419 -15.14 5.06 -27.36
CA LEU A 419 -16.45 4.45 -27.63
C LEU A 419 -16.37 2.94 -27.92
N PRO A 420 -15.44 2.44 -28.75
CA PRO A 420 -15.25 0.99 -28.91
C PRO A 420 -14.89 0.32 -27.58
N ALA A 421 -13.98 0.90 -26.78
CA ALA A 421 -13.59 0.34 -25.50
C ALA A 421 -14.78 0.23 -24.52
N VAL A 422 -15.61 1.28 -24.41
CA VAL A 422 -16.86 1.27 -23.64
C VAL A 422 -17.79 0.11 -24.08
N GLN A 423 -17.84 -0.17 -25.37
CA GLN A 423 -18.66 -1.24 -25.95
C GLN A 423 -18.10 -2.66 -25.70
N THR A 424 -16.87 -2.79 -25.25
CA THR A 424 -16.29 -4.11 -24.89
C THR A 424 -16.78 -4.63 -23.54
N PHE A 425 -17.36 -3.77 -22.67
CA PHE A 425 -17.86 -4.19 -21.38
C PHE A 425 -18.79 -5.39 -21.52
N ARG A 426 -18.51 -6.48 -20.82
CA ARG A 426 -19.22 -7.75 -20.94
C ARG A 426 -19.34 -8.51 -19.64
N GLN A 427 -20.33 -9.37 -19.57
CA GLN A 427 -20.43 -10.35 -18.50
C GLN A 427 -19.62 -11.60 -18.88
N LEU A 428 -18.78 -12.08 -17.95
CA LEU A 428 -18.04 -13.35 -18.12
C LEU A 428 -18.97 -14.54 -17.89
N SER A 429 -18.82 -15.59 -18.68
CA SER A 429 -19.41 -16.87 -18.39
C SER A 429 -18.81 -17.48 -17.11
N ALA A 430 -19.52 -18.43 -16.48
CA ALA A 430 -18.98 -19.10 -15.29
C ALA A 430 -17.67 -19.85 -15.59
N GLY A 431 -17.57 -20.44 -16.80
CA GLY A 431 -16.36 -21.14 -17.24
C GLY A 431 -15.17 -20.19 -17.43
N GLU A 432 -15.36 -19.04 -18.10
CA GLU A 432 -14.31 -18.02 -18.23
C GLU A 432 -13.85 -17.54 -16.87
N ALA A 433 -14.78 -17.12 -15.99
CA ALA A 433 -14.48 -16.63 -14.66
C ALA A 433 -13.70 -17.64 -13.81
N SER A 434 -14.08 -18.94 -13.90
CA SER A 434 -13.40 -20.00 -13.16
C SER A 434 -11.97 -20.29 -13.63
N ASN A 435 -11.62 -19.88 -14.85
CA ASN A 435 -10.28 -20.07 -15.41
C ASN A 435 -9.34 -18.87 -15.21
N ILE A 436 -9.85 -17.74 -14.70
CA ILE A 436 -9.02 -16.58 -14.40
C ILE A 436 -8.28 -16.84 -13.09
N ARG A 437 -6.95 -16.87 -13.16
CA ARG A 437 -6.04 -17.06 -12.03
C ARG A 437 -5.05 -15.91 -11.98
N PRO A 438 -4.50 -15.56 -10.79
CA PRO A 438 -3.40 -14.61 -10.70
C PRO A 438 -2.15 -15.20 -11.35
N ASN A 439 -1.31 -14.34 -11.91
CA ASN A 439 0.02 -14.74 -12.33
C ASN A 439 0.81 -15.28 -11.12
N ARG A 440 1.84 -16.08 -11.37
CA ARG A 440 2.59 -16.77 -10.33
C ARG A 440 4.10 -16.67 -10.55
N ILE A 441 4.84 -16.59 -9.47
CA ILE A 441 6.29 -16.81 -9.50
C ILE A 441 6.55 -18.28 -9.83
N ALA A 442 7.46 -18.50 -10.76
CA ALA A 442 8.00 -19.81 -11.12
C ALA A 442 9.50 -19.68 -11.32
N PHE A 443 10.17 -20.79 -11.57
CA PHE A 443 11.62 -20.81 -11.75
C PHE A 443 12.01 -21.31 -13.14
N TYR A 444 13.10 -20.73 -13.62
CA TYR A 444 13.71 -21.08 -14.90
C TYR A 444 15.21 -21.25 -14.73
N VAL A 445 15.77 -22.28 -15.34
CA VAL A 445 17.23 -22.47 -15.43
C VAL A 445 17.70 -21.83 -16.73
N VAL A 446 18.53 -20.83 -16.63
CA VAL A 446 19.06 -20.03 -17.75
C VAL A 446 19.85 -20.94 -18.69
N LYS A 447 19.59 -20.84 -20.00
CA LYS A 447 20.29 -21.58 -21.04
C LYS A 447 21.34 -20.71 -21.72
N GLN A 448 22.29 -21.36 -22.39
CA GLN A 448 23.29 -20.61 -23.15
C GLN A 448 22.63 -19.79 -24.25
N GLY A 449 23.00 -18.52 -24.34
CA GLY A 449 22.43 -17.55 -25.29
C GLY A 449 21.15 -16.85 -24.82
N ASP A 450 20.65 -17.16 -23.62
CA ASP A 450 19.54 -16.42 -23.03
C ASP A 450 19.95 -15.00 -22.64
N SER A 451 19.00 -14.08 -22.76
CA SER A 451 19.05 -12.71 -22.26
C SER A 451 17.77 -12.40 -21.48
N TRP A 452 17.77 -11.36 -20.65
CA TRP A 452 16.56 -10.92 -19.95
C TRP A 452 15.40 -10.70 -20.92
N GLN A 453 15.66 -10.10 -22.10
CA GLN A 453 14.66 -9.85 -23.13
C GLN A 453 14.08 -11.17 -23.67
N SER A 454 14.97 -12.13 -24.01
CA SER A 454 14.53 -13.40 -24.57
C SER A 454 13.77 -14.27 -23.55
N ILE A 455 14.15 -14.19 -22.27
CA ILE A 455 13.46 -14.89 -21.19
C ILE A 455 12.10 -14.26 -20.90
N ALA A 456 12.02 -12.93 -20.76
CA ALA A 456 10.76 -12.23 -20.55
C ALA A 456 9.74 -12.51 -21.66
N ALA A 457 10.17 -12.47 -22.91
CA ALA A 457 9.31 -12.74 -24.06
C ALA A 457 8.82 -14.19 -24.15
N ARG A 458 9.69 -15.19 -23.84
CA ARG A 458 9.38 -16.61 -24.02
C ARG A 458 8.77 -17.29 -22.80
N GLN A 459 9.19 -16.89 -21.60
CA GLN A 459 8.80 -17.54 -20.36
C GLN A 459 7.74 -16.77 -19.59
N GLY A 460 7.67 -15.47 -19.80
CA GLY A 460 6.73 -14.59 -19.12
C GLY A 460 5.63 -14.04 -20.02
N GLU A 461 5.54 -14.46 -21.26
CA GLU A 461 4.49 -14.03 -22.23
C GLU A 461 4.26 -12.51 -22.25
N GLY A 462 5.28 -11.72 -21.93
CA GLY A 462 5.18 -10.27 -21.78
C GLY A 462 4.56 -9.78 -20.47
N LEU A 463 4.28 -10.68 -19.50
CA LEU A 463 3.72 -10.31 -18.18
C LEU A 463 4.62 -9.39 -17.37
N VAL A 464 5.92 -9.50 -17.56
CA VAL A 464 6.93 -8.57 -17.01
C VAL A 464 7.96 -8.24 -18.08
N ASN A 465 8.45 -7.00 -18.09
CA ASN A 465 9.53 -6.62 -19.00
C ASN A 465 10.90 -7.12 -18.50
N ALA A 466 11.90 -7.06 -19.38
CA ALA A 466 13.26 -7.50 -19.08
C ALA A 466 13.89 -6.81 -17.87
N ALA A 467 13.60 -5.54 -17.68
CA ALA A 467 14.13 -4.75 -16.56
C ALA A 467 13.55 -5.21 -15.22
N THR A 468 12.24 -5.38 -15.15
CA THR A 468 11.55 -5.95 -13.97
C THR A 468 12.09 -7.35 -13.65
N LEU A 469 12.24 -8.20 -14.68
CA LEU A 469 12.75 -9.55 -14.49
C LEU A 469 14.17 -9.58 -13.94
N ALA A 470 15.06 -8.71 -14.43
CA ALA A 470 16.42 -8.58 -13.91
C ALA A 470 16.43 -8.16 -12.43
N ILE A 471 15.66 -7.11 -12.10
CA ILE A 471 15.60 -6.58 -10.72
C ILE A 471 15.01 -7.61 -9.74
N MET A 472 13.98 -8.34 -10.14
CA MET A 472 13.43 -9.43 -9.33
C MET A 472 14.46 -10.50 -8.98
N ASN A 473 15.55 -10.61 -9.73
CA ASN A 473 16.64 -11.55 -9.55
C ASN A 473 17.93 -10.90 -9.08
N ASP A 474 17.84 -9.73 -8.40
CA ASP A 474 18.96 -8.97 -7.85
C ASP A 474 20.06 -8.66 -8.91
N ARG A 475 19.66 -8.33 -10.13
CA ARG A 475 20.56 -8.00 -11.24
C ARG A 475 20.26 -6.62 -11.82
N GLU A 476 21.33 -5.96 -12.27
CA GLU A 476 21.21 -4.81 -13.16
C GLU A 476 20.79 -5.26 -14.56
N VAL A 477 19.94 -4.49 -15.23
CA VAL A 477 19.38 -4.86 -16.55
C VAL A 477 20.45 -5.09 -17.60
N HIS A 478 21.58 -4.38 -17.52
CA HIS A 478 22.69 -4.53 -18.44
C HIS A 478 23.58 -5.76 -18.15
N VAL A 479 23.46 -6.37 -16.96
CA VAL A 479 24.15 -7.59 -16.58
C VAL A 479 23.31 -8.79 -16.97
N GLN A 480 23.67 -9.48 -18.05
CA GLN A 480 22.91 -10.62 -18.54
C GLN A 480 22.93 -11.82 -17.58
N PRO A 481 21.89 -12.65 -17.57
CA PRO A 481 21.87 -13.85 -16.74
C PRO A 481 22.90 -14.88 -17.24
N THR A 482 23.46 -15.66 -16.32
CA THR A 482 24.46 -16.67 -16.63
C THR A 482 23.81 -18.03 -16.87
N ALA A 483 24.26 -18.78 -17.88
CA ALA A 483 23.77 -20.15 -18.14
C ALA A 483 23.98 -21.03 -16.89
N GLY A 484 22.94 -21.73 -16.47
CA GLY A 484 22.88 -22.53 -15.26
C GLY A 484 22.27 -21.81 -14.04
N ASP A 485 22.13 -20.48 -14.05
CA ASP A 485 21.47 -19.75 -12.97
C ASP A 485 19.99 -20.18 -12.88
N ARG A 486 19.53 -20.45 -11.66
CA ARG A 486 18.10 -20.60 -11.33
C ARG A 486 17.53 -19.23 -11.00
N ILE A 487 16.64 -18.75 -11.83
CA ILE A 487 16.03 -17.41 -11.71
C ILE A 487 14.52 -17.49 -11.53
N LYS A 488 13.97 -16.45 -10.88
CA LYS A 488 12.53 -16.21 -10.82
C LYS A 488 12.02 -15.73 -12.18
N ILE A 489 10.90 -16.27 -12.60
CA ILE A 489 10.10 -15.78 -13.74
C ILE A 489 8.66 -15.63 -13.30
N VAL A 490 7.87 -14.91 -14.09
CA VAL A 490 6.41 -14.81 -13.90
C VAL A 490 5.73 -15.62 -14.98
N ARG A 491 4.76 -16.44 -14.61
CA ARG A 491 3.90 -17.20 -15.52
C ARG A 491 2.44 -16.85 -15.30
N GLU A 492 1.67 -16.95 -16.36
CA GLU A 492 0.22 -16.89 -16.28
C GLU A 492 -0.32 -18.03 -15.38
N GLY A 493 -1.33 -17.69 -14.56
CA GLY A 493 -1.95 -18.62 -13.62
C GLY A 493 -3.10 -19.44 -14.21
#